data_1bd8f1438189995398f931e728b5a541
#
_entry.id   1bd8f1438189995398f931e728b5a541
#
_cell.length_a   1.000
_cell.length_b   1.000
_cell.length_c   1.000
_cell.angle_alpha   90.00
_cell.angle_beta   90.00
_cell.angle_gamma   90.00
#
_symmetry.space_group_name_H-M   'P 1'
#
loop_
_entity.id
_entity.type
_entity.pdbx_description
1 polymer ?
#
loop_
_entity_poly.entity_id
_entity_poly.type
_entity_poly.pdbx_seq_one_letter_code
_entity_poly.pdbx_strand_id
1 'polypeptide(L)'
;MTQGDVSVAAVRRLQFCAGHRVYKHESKCGHLHGHNYVVFFHARVQAEAKQKRGGGAGLDELGRVIDFAVLKERFAPWIESNWDHGFILWEKDTEAIAALKTLSEQKMFLLKANPTAENMALHLLQVVAPAVLAGSGVEVTKVVLWETENCFVEVGEV
;
A
#
# COMPACT_ATOMS: atom_id res chain seq x y z
N MET A 1 31.59 -5.72 -21.67
CA MET A 1 30.11 -5.70 -21.40
C MET A 1 29.94 -5.26 -19.95
N THR A 2 29.48 -4.06 -19.73
CA THR A 2 29.10 -3.59 -18.40
C THR A 2 27.94 -4.46 -17.94
N GLN A 3 28.14 -5.25 -16.88
CA GLN A 3 27.04 -5.90 -16.17
C GLN A 3 26.08 -4.79 -15.72
N GLY A 4 24.93 -4.70 -16.37
CA GLY A 4 23.85 -3.82 -15.92
C GLY A 4 23.57 -4.13 -14.46
N ASP A 5 23.41 -3.10 -13.66
CA ASP A 5 23.16 -3.20 -12.22
C ASP A 5 21.91 -4.05 -11.98
N VAL A 6 22.08 -5.31 -11.60
CA VAL A 6 20.96 -6.20 -11.32
C VAL A 6 20.27 -5.72 -10.06
N SER A 7 18.99 -5.40 -10.18
CA SER A 7 18.16 -4.95 -9.06
C SER A 7 17.27 -6.08 -8.57
N VAL A 8 17.21 -6.29 -7.26
CA VAL A 8 16.40 -7.33 -6.62
C VAL A 8 15.35 -6.68 -5.74
N ALA A 9 14.11 -7.12 -5.87
CA ALA A 9 13.01 -6.72 -4.99
C ALA A 9 12.40 -7.94 -4.30
N ALA A 10 12.11 -7.81 -3.01
CA ALA A 10 11.25 -8.74 -2.29
C ALA A 10 9.82 -8.22 -2.39
N VAL A 11 8.89 -9.07 -2.81
CA VAL A 11 7.49 -8.68 -3.01
C VAL A 11 6.60 -9.37 -1.99
N ARG A 12 5.84 -8.58 -1.23
CA ARG A 12 4.84 -9.10 -0.30
C ARG A 12 3.44 -8.77 -0.80
N ARG A 13 2.62 -9.81 -0.97
CA ARG A 13 1.21 -9.72 -1.27
C ARG A 13 0.40 -9.72 0.04
N LEU A 14 -0.55 -8.79 0.15
CA LEU A 14 -1.56 -8.76 1.21
C LEU A 14 -2.94 -8.59 0.57
N GLN A 15 -3.99 -8.94 1.31
CA GLN A 15 -5.37 -8.80 0.88
C GLN A 15 -6.19 -8.17 2.01
N PHE A 16 -7.16 -7.32 1.66
CA PHE A 16 -8.07 -6.70 2.61
C PHE A 16 -9.41 -6.37 1.95
N CYS A 17 -10.47 -6.30 2.76
CA CYS A 17 -11.78 -5.83 2.33
C CYS A 17 -11.96 -4.39 2.77
N ALA A 18 -12.35 -3.51 1.86
CA ALA A 18 -12.67 -2.14 2.22
C ALA A 18 -13.80 -1.58 1.37
N GLY A 19 -14.62 -0.73 1.98
CA GLY A 19 -15.59 0.08 1.28
C GLY A 19 -15.02 1.42 0.89
N HIS A 20 -15.57 2.01 -0.15
CA HIS A 20 -15.26 3.36 -0.59
C HIS A 20 -16.37 3.95 -1.45
N ARG A 21 -16.28 5.21 -1.78
CA ARG A 21 -16.92 5.81 -2.95
C ARG A 21 -15.99 6.84 -3.57
N VAL A 22 -16.03 6.95 -4.89
CA VAL A 22 -15.32 8.00 -5.60
C VAL A 22 -16.24 9.22 -5.66
N TYR A 23 -15.96 10.22 -4.84
CA TYR A 23 -16.80 11.41 -4.70
C TYR A 23 -16.93 12.15 -6.03
N LYS A 24 -18.18 12.49 -6.39
CA LYS A 24 -18.53 13.11 -7.67
C LYS A 24 -18.21 12.28 -8.94
N HIS A 25 -18.03 10.98 -8.79
CA HIS A 25 -17.93 10.12 -9.97
C HIS A 25 -19.27 10.11 -10.73
N GLU A 26 -19.18 10.18 -12.04
CA GLU A 26 -20.32 10.27 -12.96
C GLU A 26 -21.10 8.97 -13.12
N SER A 27 -20.64 7.86 -12.59
CA SER A 27 -21.22 6.53 -12.72
C SER A 27 -21.25 5.80 -11.35
N LYS A 28 -21.43 4.49 -11.40
CA LYS A 28 -21.64 3.61 -10.23
C LYS A 28 -20.56 3.69 -9.14
N CYS A 29 -19.33 4.07 -9.45
CA CYS A 29 -18.28 4.26 -8.45
C CYS A 29 -18.54 5.43 -7.50
N GLY A 30 -19.50 6.31 -7.81
CA GLY A 30 -20.02 7.34 -6.91
C GLY A 30 -20.92 6.80 -5.79
N HIS A 31 -21.33 5.53 -5.86
CA HIS A 31 -22.08 4.87 -4.79
C HIS A 31 -21.14 4.27 -3.75
N LEU A 32 -21.60 4.14 -2.50
CA LEU A 32 -20.90 3.37 -1.49
C LEU A 32 -20.89 1.89 -1.91
N HIS A 33 -19.73 1.32 -2.03
CA HIS A 33 -19.50 -0.08 -2.39
C HIS A 33 -18.15 -0.54 -1.83
N GLY A 34 -17.75 -1.76 -2.09
CA GLY A 34 -16.49 -2.28 -1.59
C GLY A 34 -15.89 -3.34 -2.49
N HIS A 35 -14.63 -3.63 -2.23
CA HIS A 35 -13.83 -4.62 -2.94
C HIS A 35 -12.98 -5.46 -2.00
N ASN A 36 -12.62 -6.65 -2.48
CA ASN A 36 -11.51 -7.44 -1.94
C ASN A 36 -10.23 -6.98 -2.62
N TYR A 37 -9.58 -5.98 -2.04
CA TYR A 37 -8.33 -5.45 -2.57
C TYR A 37 -7.18 -6.43 -2.40
N VAL A 38 -6.30 -6.47 -3.38
CA VAL A 38 -5.02 -7.19 -3.30
C VAL A 38 -3.89 -6.20 -3.55
N VAL A 39 -2.96 -6.11 -2.62
CA VAL A 39 -1.83 -5.20 -2.73
C VAL A 39 -0.51 -5.97 -2.76
N PHE A 40 0.41 -5.52 -3.62
CA PHE A 40 1.78 -6.01 -3.68
C PHE A 40 2.74 -4.86 -3.35
N PHE A 41 3.54 -5.06 -2.32
CA PHE A 41 4.62 -4.14 -1.94
C PHE A 41 5.94 -4.67 -2.47
N HIS A 42 6.58 -3.93 -3.35
CA HIS A 42 7.91 -4.26 -3.91
C HIS A 42 8.97 -3.53 -3.09
N ALA A 43 9.65 -4.26 -2.22
CA ALA A 43 10.67 -3.73 -1.31
C ALA A 43 12.07 -3.96 -1.88
N ARG A 44 12.92 -2.93 -1.79
CA ARG A 44 14.35 -2.98 -2.14
C ARG A 44 15.22 -2.49 -1.01
N VAL A 45 16.46 -2.87 -1.03
CA VAL A 45 17.46 -2.37 -0.07
C VAL A 45 17.73 -0.90 -0.37
N GLN A 46 17.66 -0.05 0.65
CA GLN A 46 18.02 1.37 0.54
C GLN A 46 19.49 1.55 0.12
N ALA A 47 19.79 2.60 -0.62
CA ALA A 47 21.15 2.84 -1.15
C ALA A 47 22.21 2.86 -0.05
N GLU A 48 21.91 3.52 1.08
CA GLU A 48 22.82 3.61 2.22
C GLU A 48 23.05 2.25 2.90
N ALA A 49 22.00 1.41 2.93
CA ALA A 49 22.08 0.07 3.51
C ALA A 49 22.85 -0.90 2.61
N LYS A 50 22.81 -0.74 1.27
CA LYS A 50 23.56 -1.58 0.33
C LYS A 50 25.08 -1.57 0.62
N GLN A 51 25.62 -0.40 0.97
CA GLN A 51 27.05 -0.26 1.26
C GLN A 51 27.48 -0.98 2.54
N LYS A 52 26.56 -1.20 3.48
CA LYS A 52 26.82 -1.85 4.78
C LYS A 52 26.58 -3.36 4.76
N ARG A 53 25.89 -3.86 3.74
CA ARG A 53 25.58 -5.29 3.60
C ARG A 53 26.68 -6.00 2.81
N GLY A 54 27.11 -7.14 3.28
CA GLY A 54 28.23 -7.89 2.67
C GLY A 54 27.86 -8.75 1.47
N GLY A 55 26.58 -8.90 1.16
CA GLY A 55 26.10 -9.74 0.06
C GLY A 55 26.09 -9.03 -1.30
N GLY A 56 26.20 -9.80 -2.38
CA GLY A 56 26.02 -9.28 -3.74
C GLY A 56 24.68 -8.59 -3.93
N ALA A 57 24.60 -7.54 -4.76
CA ALA A 57 23.42 -6.71 -4.98
C ALA A 57 22.86 -6.02 -3.71
N GLY A 58 23.65 -5.90 -2.63
CA GLY A 58 23.24 -5.32 -1.36
C GLY A 58 22.34 -6.22 -0.51
N LEU A 59 22.33 -7.51 -0.76
CA LEU A 59 21.60 -8.50 0.02
C LEU A 59 22.25 -8.71 1.40
N ASP A 60 21.51 -9.25 2.36
CA ASP A 60 22.04 -9.61 3.67
C ASP A 60 22.93 -10.86 3.61
N GLU A 61 23.49 -11.27 4.75
CA GLU A 61 24.39 -12.43 4.85
C GLU A 61 23.73 -13.76 4.42
N LEU A 62 22.42 -13.83 4.45
CA LEU A 62 21.64 -14.98 3.98
C LEU A 62 21.18 -14.86 2.53
N GLY A 63 21.51 -13.75 1.84
CA GLY A 63 21.12 -13.49 0.46
C GLY A 63 19.72 -12.91 0.30
N ARG A 64 19.18 -12.17 1.29
CA ARG A 64 17.83 -11.62 1.26
C ARG A 64 17.83 -10.10 1.15
N VAL A 65 16.81 -9.54 0.52
CA VAL A 65 16.44 -8.11 0.66
C VAL A 65 15.96 -7.87 2.09
N ILE A 66 14.99 -8.68 2.53
CA ILE A 66 14.40 -8.71 3.86
C ILE A 66 13.63 -10.03 4.00
N ASP A 67 13.38 -10.48 5.22
CA ASP A 67 12.51 -11.62 5.46
C ASP A 67 11.04 -11.26 5.09
N PHE A 68 10.39 -12.13 4.33
CA PHE A 68 8.98 -11.93 3.93
C PHE A 68 8.03 -11.84 5.13
N ALA A 69 8.35 -12.51 6.25
CA ALA A 69 7.55 -12.41 7.47
C ALA A 69 7.61 -11.00 8.05
N VAL A 70 8.78 -10.35 8.02
CA VAL A 70 8.94 -8.98 8.50
C VAL A 70 8.10 -8.00 7.67
N LEU A 71 8.05 -8.16 6.35
CA LEU A 71 7.17 -7.34 5.52
C LEU A 71 5.70 -7.48 5.95
N LYS A 72 5.24 -8.71 6.18
CA LYS A 72 3.88 -8.96 6.68
C LYS A 72 3.65 -8.29 8.04
N GLU A 73 4.55 -8.50 8.98
CA GLU A 73 4.46 -7.95 10.35
C GLU A 73 4.44 -6.42 10.39
N ARG A 74 5.04 -5.77 9.40
CA ARG A 74 5.07 -4.32 9.29
C ARG A 74 3.82 -3.75 8.63
N PHE A 75 3.34 -4.36 7.55
CA PHE A 75 2.22 -3.82 6.76
C PHE A 75 0.85 -4.31 7.24
N ALA A 76 0.70 -5.59 7.61
CA ALA A 76 -0.60 -6.16 7.94
C ALA A 76 -1.29 -5.46 9.12
N PRO A 77 -0.61 -5.14 10.24
CA PRO A 77 -1.27 -4.44 11.35
C PRO A 77 -1.78 -3.05 10.97
N TRP A 78 -1.05 -2.33 10.11
CA TRP A 78 -1.50 -1.02 9.63
C TRP A 78 -2.77 -1.14 8.78
N ILE A 79 -2.78 -2.07 7.82
CA ILE A 79 -3.96 -2.32 6.96
C ILE A 79 -5.16 -2.75 7.80
N GLU A 80 -4.95 -3.69 8.72
CA GLU A 80 -5.99 -4.23 9.59
C GLU A 80 -6.59 -3.15 10.50
N SER A 81 -5.77 -2.26 11.03
CA SER A 81 -6.23 -1.19 11.92
C SER A 81 -6.93 -0.05 11.19
N ASN A 82 -6.53 0.25 9.94
CA ASN A 82 -6.95 1.46 9.25
C ASN A 82 -7.93 1.20 8.09
N TRP A 83 -7.72 0.16 7.29
CA TRP A 83 -8.48 -0.04 6.05
C TRP A 83 -9.35 -1.29 6.04
N ASP A 84 -8.84 -2.41 6.55
CA ASP A 84 -9.56 -3.68 6.49
C ASP A 84 -10.87 -3.62 7.27
N HIS A 85 -11.98 -4.04 6.65
CA HIS A 85 -13.34 -3.96 7.19
C HIS A 85 -13.78 -2.54 7.59
N GLY A 86 -13.29 -1.52 6.88
CA GLY A 86 -13.67 -0.13 7.07
C GLY A 86 -14.03 0.56 5.76
N PHE A 87 -14.44 1.82 5.85
CA PHE A 87 -14.64 2.69 4.69
C PHE A 87 -13.49 3.66 4.55
N ILE A 88 -12.95 3.76 3.33
CA ILE A 88 -11.95 4.75 2.93
C ILE A 88 -12.70 5.86 2.20
N LEU A 89 -12.69 7.05 2.74
CA LEU A 89 -13.40 8.19 2.22
C LEU A 89 -12.47 9.39 2.03
N TRP A 90 -12.78 10.22 1.06
CA TRP A 90 -12.13 11.52 0.97
C TRP A 90 -12.54 12.39 2.17
N GLU A 91 -11.59 13.06 2.82
CA GLU A 91 -11.89 13.95 3.96
C GLU A 91 -12.89 15.07 3.63
N LYS A 92 -13.04 15.42 2.35
CA LYS A 92 -14.01 16.42 1.85
C LYS A 92 -15.37 15.84 1.47
N ASP A 93 -15.55 14.53 1.54
CA ASP A 93 -16.84 13.89 1.31
C ASP A 93 -17.70 13.93 2.60
N THR A 94 -18.14 15.12 2.94
CA THR A 94 -18.88 15.37 4.19
C THR A 94 -20.19 14.62 4.29
N GLU A 95 -20.85 14.37 3.15
CA GLU A 95 -22.12 13.64 3.08
C GLU A 95 -21.94 12.17 3.49
N ALA A 96 -21.00 11.47 2.87
CA ALA A 96 -20.72 10.06 3.20
C ALA A 96 -20.19 9.93 4.64
N ILE A 97 -19.32 10.82 5.08
CA ILE A 97 -18.80 10.85 6.44
C ILE A 97 -19.95 11.00 7.44
N ALA A 98 -20.86 11.96 7.22
CA ALA A 98 -22.00 12.20 8.09
C ALA A 98 -22.93 10.98 8.14
N ALA A 99 -23.22 10.37 6.98
CA ALA A 99 -24.07 9.20 6.90
C ALA A 99 -23.48 8.00 7.68
N LEU A 100 -22.19 7.70 7.51
CA LEU A 100 -21.56 6.58 8.18
C LEU A 100 -21.33 6.83 9.68
N LYS A 101 -21.21 8.08 10.11
CA LYS A 101 -21.16 8.43 11.55
C LYS A 101 -22.46 8.12 12.31
N THR A 102 -23.56 7.91 11.63
CA THR A 102 -24.81 7.45 12.27
C THR A 102 -24.73 6.01 12.75
N LEU A 103 -23.78 5.23 12.21
CA LEU A 103 -23.53 3.86 12.64
C LEU A 103 -22.55 3.87 13.82
N SER A 104 -22.91 3.16 14.88
CA SER A 104 -22.00 3.01 16.03
C SER A 104 -20.75 2.22 15.61
N GLU A 105 -19.59 2.71 16.02
CA GLU A 105 -18.30 2.01 15.86
C GLU A 105 -17.86 1.71 14.40
N GLN A 106 -18.44 2.42 13.40
CA GLN A 106 -18.03 2.26 12.02
C GLN A 106 -16.60 2.75 11.81
N LYS A 107 -15.72 1.85 11.41
CA LYS A 107 -14.34 2.20 11.01
C LYS A 107 -14.37 3.04 9.74
N MET A 108 -13.75 4.21 9.80
CA MET A 108 -13.53 5.09 8.65
C MET A 108 -12.09 5.55 8.62
N PHE A 109 -11.51 5.58 7.43
CA PHE A 109 -10.23 6.20 7.17
C PHE A 109 -10.42 7.38 6.21
N LEU A 110 -10.02 8.58 6.65
CA LEU A 110 -10.15 9.78 5.84
C LEU A 110 -8.86 10.01 5.06
N LEU A 111 -8.93 9.80 3.76
CA LEU A 111 -7.85 10.06 2.83
C LEU A 111 -7.85 11.54 2.43
N LYS A 112 -6.69 12.13 2.23
CA LYS A 112 -6.56 13.54 1.77
C LYS A 112 -6.90 13.74 0.30
N ALA A 113 -7.23 12.68 -0.41
CA ALA A 113 -7.63 12.67 -1.80
C ALA A 113 -8.83 11.73 -1.99
N ASN A 114 -9.48 11.82 -3.14
CA ASN A 114 -10.57 10.92 -3.51
C ASN A 114 -10.05 9.45 -3.50
N PRO A 115 -10.71 8.49 -2.85
CA PRO A 115 -10.20 7.13 -2.67
C PRO A 115 -10.31 6.27 -3.92
N THR A 116 -9.72 6.73 -5.00
CA THR A 116 -9.46 5.92 -6.20
C THR A 116 -8.34 4.92 -5.90
N ALA A 117 -8.24 3.85 -6.67
CA ALA A 117 -7.15 2.89 -6.52
C ALA A 117 -5.77 3.56 -6.64
N GLU A 118 -5.65 4.56 -7.54
CA GLU A 118 -4.42 5.35 -7.72
C GLU A 118 -4.03 6.10 -6.45
N ASN A 119 -4.95 6.85 -5.87
CA ASN A 119 -4.68 7.64 -4.65
C ASN A 119 -4.46 6.74 -3.43
N MET A 120 -5.16 5.61 -3.35
CA MET A 120 -4.93 4.61 -2.31
C MET A 120 -3.52 4.01 -2.43
N ALA A 121 -3.11 3.61 -3.63
CA ALA A 121 -1.76 3.07 -3.88
C ALA A 121 -0.66 4.11 -3.61
N LEU A 122 -0.87 5.36 -4.02
CA LEU A 122 0.04 6.48 -3.69
C LEU A 122 0.17 6.69 -2.19
N HIS A 123 -0.93 6.63 -1.44
CA HIS A 123 -0.90 6.75 0.02
C HIS A 123 -0.09 5.61 0.67
N LEU A 124 -0.28 4.38 0.19
CA LEU A 124 0.51 3.24 0.66
C LEU A 124 2.01 3.41 0.38
N LEU A 125 2.36 3.89 -0.82
CA LEU A 125 3.76 4.09 -1.21
C LEU A 125 4.43 5.25 -0.46
N GLN A 126 3.76 6.41 -0.38
CA GLN A 126 4.39 7.66 0.05
C GLN A 126 4.26 7.93 1.56
N VAL A 127 3.24 7.36 2.20
CA VAL A 127 2.95 7.62 3.61
C VAL A 127 3.14 6.37 4.46
N VAL A 128 2.49 5.28 4.10
CA VAL A 128 2.46 4.07 4.94
C VAL A 128 3.79 3.34 4.89
N ALA A 129 4.31 3.05 3.71
CA ALA A 129 5.53 2.28 3.55
C ALA A 129 6.74 2.91 4.26
N PRO A 130 7.03 4.22 4.12
CA PRO A 130 8.13 4.83 4.85
C PRO A 130 7.96 4.74 6.37
N ALA A 131 6.73 4.90 6.87
CA ALA A 131 6.45 4.86 8.30
C ALA A 131 6.63 3.45 8.88
N VAL A 132 6.07 2.42 8.24
CA VAL A 132 6.12 1.05 8.77
C VAL A 132 7.48 0.38 8.57
N LEU A 133 8.26 0.78 7.57
CA LEU A 133 9.59 0.26 7.28
C LEU A 133 10.73 1.08 7.89
N ALA A 134 10.44 2.13 8.64
CA ALA A 134 11.47 2.96 9.26
C ALA A 134 12.48 2.10 10.05
N GLY A 135 13.77 2.35 9.82
CA GLY A 135 14.87 1.63 10.49
C GLY A 135 15.14 0.22 9.97
N SER A 136 14.40 -0.29 8.99
CA SER A 136 14.57 -1.64 8.45
C SER A 136 15.71 -1.77 7.43
N GLY A 137 16.18 -0.66 6.86
CA GLY A 137 17.17 -0.64 5.78
C GLY A 137 16.60 -0.99 4.41
N VAL A 138 15.29 -1.13 4.30
CA VAL A 138 14.58 -1.34 3.02
C VAL A 138 13.52 -0.27 2.81
N GLU A 139 13.15 -0.08 1.56
CA GLU A 139 12.09 0.82 1.14
C GLU A 139 11.18 0.15 0.11
N VAL A 140 9.94 0.57 0.04
CA VAL A 140 9.04 0.17 -1.06
C VAL A 140 9.23 1.15 -2.20
N THR A 141 9.60 0.63 -3.37
CA THR A 141 9.79 1.44 -4.58
C THR A 141 8.60 1.36 -5.52
N LYS A 142 7.74 0.36 -5.35
CA LYS A 142 6.54 0.15 -6.18
C LYS A 142 5.43 -0.49 -5.36
N VAL A 143 4.21 0.00 -5.56
CA VAL A 143 2.98 -0.62 -5.05
C VAL A 143 2.09 -0.97 -6.25
N VAL A 144 1.58 -2.18 -6.27
CA VAL A 144 0.54 -2.63 -7.21
C VAL A 144 -0.72 -2.91 -6.40
N LEU A 145 -1.81 -2.24 -6.73
CA LEU A 145 -3.09 -2.38 -6.03
C LEU A 145 -4.18 -2.84 -7.01
N TRP A 146 -4.67 -4.05 -6.79
CA TRP A 146 -5.81 -4.62 -7.49
C TRP A 146 -7.10 -4.25 -6.77
N GLU A 147 -8.01 -3.60 -7.46
CA GLU A 147 -9.34 -3.29 -6.96
C GLU A 147 -10.29 -4.45 -7.23
N THR A 148 -10.22 -5.02 -8.43
CA THR A 148 -10.95 -6.22 -8.85
C THR A 148 -9.98 -7.18 -9.54
N GLU A 149 -10.45 -8.36 -9.91
CA GLU A 149 -9.65 -9.32 -10.70
C GLU A 149 -9.27 -8.79 -12.10
N ASN A 150 -9.93 -7.74 -12.57
CA ASN A 150 -9.76 -7.20 -13.91
C ASN A 150 -9.05 -5.85 -13.96
N CYS A 151 -8.92 -5.16 -12.83
CA CYS A 151 -8.42 -3.79 -12.77
C CYS A 151 -7.43 -3.60 -11.64
N PHE A 152 -6.28 -3.04 -11.96
CA PHE A 152 -5.26 -2.67 -10.99
C PHE A 152 -4.52 -1.40 -11.40
N VAL A 153 -3.82 -0.82 -10.46
CA VAL A 153 -2.92 0.31 -10.69
C VAL A 153 -1.53 -0.03 -10.19
N GLU A 154 -0.55 0.59 -10.79
CA GLU A 154 0.85 0.53 -10.37
C GLU A 154 1.34 1.96 -10.09
N VAL A 155 1.99 2.15 -8.97
CA VAL A 155 2.62 3.42 -8.61
C VAL A 155 4.06 3.19 -8.14
N GLY A 156 4.97 4.12 -8.48
CA GLY A 156 6.39 4.03 -8.15
C GLY A 156 7.25 3.74 -9.36
N GLU A 157 8.35 3.01 -9.18
CA GLU A 157 9.29 2.69 -10.26
C GLU A 157 8.62 1.82 -11.35
N VAL A 158 8.77 2.27 -12.59
CA VAL A 158 8.30 1.57 -13.79
C VAL A 158 9.39 0.63 -14.30
#